data_7dfcacfa6e9afedaecaa1a8317452a9e
#
_entry.id   7dfcacfa6e9afedaecaa1a8317452a9e
#
_cell.length_a   1.000
_cell.length_b   1.000
_cell.length_c   1.000
_cell.angle_alpha   90.00
_cell.angle_beta   90.00
_cell.angle_gamma   90.00
#
_symmetry.space_group_name_H-M   'P 1'
#
loop_
_entity.id
_entity.type
_entity.pdbx_description
1 polymer ?
#
loop_
_entity_poly.entity_id
_entity_poly.type
_entity_poly.pdbx_seq_one_letter_code
_entity_poly.pdbx_strand_id
1 'polypeptide(L)'
;QLLITWQNPNTPNLLGVELSYLQKNGGTHNGKQIIQGAAGKTGNYTLQLPQYGTYEISAIAIDNYGHRSSAVTVIATPAETTVPFSWATLADSCTYVLIEQFMNKSKGTFWSTPKDMSDESTYIYWQQAHAMDVVIYSYKRIKDTNKQLAATYRTYFERWYANHANNYHRNPSDETGFLNDFTDDMCWICLTLIHLSEATGDEKFAQTAKIVYDKYIITRAWTDDKGTGLPWNTTQNDRNACTNSPGCLVAAKLYQRYEDGNYLSDAKKLYEYVVNNSYNADGRVEEPPLTYTQGTFGEACRQLYH
;
A
#
# COMPACT_ATOMS: atom_id res chain seq x y z
N GLN A 1 10.08 -23.34 0.54
CA GLN A 1 11.40 -23.38 1.18
C GLN A 1 11.86 -24.84 1.34
N LEU A 2 13.14 -25.10 1.14
CA LEU A 2 13.76 -26.41 1.35
C LEU A 2 14.97 -26.24 2.25
N LEU A 3 14.94 -26.86 3.43
CA LEU A 3 16.09 -26.92 4.32
C LEU A 3 17.03 -28.03 3.84
N ILE A 4 18.26 -27.68 3.52
CA ILE A 4 19.34 -28.58 3.12
C ILE A 4 20.32 -28.66 4.28
N THR A 5 20.65 -29.86 4.73
CA THR A 5 21.66 -30.10 5.76
C THR A 5 22.70 -31.07 5.25
N TRP A 6 23.94 -30.87 5.62
CA TRP A 6 25.06 -31.72 5.23
C TRP A 6 26.13 -31.78 6.32
N GLN A 7 26.99 -32.80 6.25
CA GLN A 7 28.16 -32.88 7.07
C GLN A 7 29.38 -32.40 6.27
N ASN A 8 30.06 -31.37 6.77
CA ASN A 8 31.29 -30.90 6.14
C ASN A 8 32.39 -31.95 6.25
N PRO A 9 33.22 -32.13 5.22
CA PRO A 9 34.38 -33.01 5.33
C PRO A 9 35.35 -32.50 6.41
N ASN A 10 36.05 -33.44 7.03
CA ASN A 10 37.04 -33.11 8.05
C ASN A 10 38.40 -32.72 7.41
N THR A 11 38.39 -31.73 6.53
CA THR A 11 39.56 -31.24 5.80
C THR A 11 40.01 -29.92 6.41
N PRO A 12 41.26 -29.80 6.88
CA PRO A 12 41.74 -28.63 7.62
C PRO A 12 41.60 -27.29 6.87
N ASN A 13 41.63 -27.32 5.55
CA ASN A 13 41.61 -26.14 4.68
C ASN A 13 40.24 -25.94 3.99
N LEU A 14 39.16 -26.47 4.53
CA LEU A 14 37.82 -26.31 3.97
C LEU A 14 37.46 -24.83 3.89
N LEU A 15 37.13 -24.33 2.69
CA LEU A 15 36.53 -23.02 2.48
C LEU A 15 35.02 -23.08 2.75
N GLY A 16 34.37 -24.12 2.24
CA GLY A 16 32.92 -24.27 2.37
C GLY A 16 32.35 -25.31 1.40
N VAL A 17 31.04 -25.25 1.23
CA VAL A 17 30.33 -26.12 0.30
C VAL A 17 29.63 -25.27 -0.74
N GLU A 18 29.90 -25.53 -2.02
CA GLU A 18 29.12 -24.99 -3.12
C GLU A 18 27.85 -25.82 -3.24
N LEU A 19 26.70 -25.17 -3.03
CA LEU A 19 25.38 -25.72 -3.33
C LEU A 19 24.93 -25.20 -4.69
N SER A 20 24.50 -26.10 -5.54
CA SER A 20 23.80 -25.77 -6.79
C SER A 20 22.47 -26.48 -6.86
N TYR A 21 21.53 -25.89 -7.57
CA TYR A 21 20.22 -26.49 -7.81
C TYR A 21 19.77 -26.26 -9.25
N LEU A 22 19.04 -27.24 -9.79
CA LEU A 22 18.47 -27.22 -11.12
C LEU A 22 17.05 -27.79 -11.07
N GLN A 23 16.09 -27.04 -11.55
CA GLN A 23 14.71 -27.52 -11.72
C GLN A 23 14.68 -28.53 -12.87
N LYS A 24 14.08 -29.70 -12.61
CA LYS A 24 13.93 -30.79 -13.59
C LYS A 24 12.69 -30.57 -14.48
N ASN A 25 12.51 -31.42 -15.46
CA ASN A 25 11.30 -31.48 -16.30
C ASN A 25 10.98 -30.19 -17.08
N GLY A 26 12.03 -29.53 -17.63
CA GLY A 26 11.88 -28.33 -18.46
C GLY A 26 11.73 -27.01 -17.69
N GLY A 27 11.90 -27.05 -16.38
CA GLY A 27 11.95 -25.83 -15.59
C GLY A 27 13.26 -25.05 -15.83
N THR A 28 13.17 -23.71 -15.74
CA THR A 28 14.30 -22.80 -15.99
C THR A 28 15.00 -22.34 -14.72
N HIS A 29 14.50 -22.76 -13.54
CA HIS A 29 15.02 -22.31 -12.26
C HIS A 29 16.29 -23.05 -11.90
N ASN A 30 17.39 -22.33 -11.82
CA ASN A 30 18.68 -22.84 -11.36
C ASN A 30 19.41 -21.75 -10.54
N GLY A 31 20.37 -22.17 -9.77
CA GLY A 31 21.22 -21.26 -9.00
C GLY A 31 22.37 -22.00 -8.34
N LYS A 32 23.35 -21.21 -7.88
CA LYS A 32 24.52 -21.75 -7.21
C LYS A 32 25.11 -20.72 -6.26
N GLN A 33 25.63 -21.19 -5.11
CA GLN A 33 26.30 -20.34 -4.14
C GLN A 33 27.26 -21.15 -3.26
N ILE A 34 28.24 -20.48 -2.70
CA ILE A 34 29.18 -21.07 -1.74
C ILE A 34 28.77 -20.69 -0.33
N ILE A 35 28.59 -21.69 0.53
CA ILE A 35 28.27 -21.53 1.93
C ILE A 35 29.55 -21.88 2.73
N GLN A 36 30.07 -20.86 3.39
CA GLN A 36 31.27 -21.06 4.24
C GLN A 36 30.95 -22.01 5.39
N GLY A 37 31.89 -22.84 5.78
CA GLY A 37 31.73 -23.81 6.86
C GLY A 37 33.00 -24.30 7.44
N ALA A 38 32.97 -24.72 8.71
CA ALA A 38 34.11 -25.30 9.38
C ALA A 38 34.23 -26.82 9.13
N ALA A 39 35.45 -27.32 9.01
CA ALA A 39 35.74 -28.74 8.84
C ALA A 39 35.06 -29.60 9.92
N GLY A 40 34.48 -30.71 9.53
CA GLY A 40 33.81 -31.67 10.42
C GLY A 40 32.53 -31.16 11.11
N LYS A 41 32.03 -29.99 10.77
CA LYS A 41 30.78 -29.44 11.34
C LYS A 41 29.60 -29.66 10.40
N THR A 42 28.40 -29.70 10.98
CA THR A 42 27.18 -29.74 10.19
C THR A 42 26.92 -28.35 9.57
N GLY A 43 26.70 -28.32 8.27
CA GLY A 43 26.26 -27.15 7.54
C GLY A 43 24.75 -27.23 7.26
N ASN A 44 24.11 -26.10 7.16
CA ASN A 44 22.73 -26.02 6.69
C ASN A 44 22.49 -24.77 5.84
N TYR A 45 21.49 -24.85 4.99
CA TYR A 45 21.04 -23.72 4.17
C TYR A 45 19.58 -23.88 3.81
N THR A 46 18.82 -22.79 3.94
CA THR A 46 17.43 -22.76 3.51
C THR A 46 17.33 -22.17 2.11
N LEU A 47 17.10 -23.04 1.13
CA LEU A 47 16.92 -22.65 -0.27
C LEU A 47 15.50 -22.11 -0.48
N GLN A 48 15.42 -20.89 -1.00
CA GLN A 48 14.16 -20.27 -1.42
C GLN A 48 13.88 -20.69 -2.86
N LEU A 49 12.90 -21.53 -3.05
CA LEU A 49 12.49 -22.01 -4.38
C LEU A 49 11.23 -21.25 -4.81
N PRO A 50 11.30 -20.44 -5.88
CA PRO A 50 10.19 -19.60 -6.31
C PRO A 50 9.09 -20.36 -7.06
N GLN A 51 9.37 -21.58 -7.48
CA GLN A 51 8.42 -22.44 -8.19
C GLN A 51 8.37 -23.83 -7.55
N TYR A 52 7.18 -24.44 -7.61
CA TYR A 52 7.01 -25.86 -7.27
C TYR A 52 7.65 -26.72 -8.36
N GLY A 53 8.10 -27.89 -8.00
CA GLY A 53 8.67 -28.83 -8.95
C GLY A 53 9.73 -29.70 -8.30
N THR A 54 10.29 -30.60 -9.09
CA THR A 54 11.39 -31.47 -8.66
C THR A 54 12.72 -30.77 -8.98
N TYR A 55 13.59 -30.73 -8.00
CA TYR A 55 14.90 -30.10 -8.11
C TYR A 55 16.01 -31.13 -7.90
N GLU A 56 17.03 -31.04 -8.71
CA GLU A 56 18.32 -31.68 -8.49
C GLU A 56 19.20 -30.71 -7.71
N ILE A 57 19.68 -31.13 -6.55
CA ILE A 57 20.51 -30.32 -5.65
C ILE A 57 21.84 -31.02 -5.53
N SER A 58 22.93 -30.31 -5.84
CA SER A 58 24.29 -30.83 -5.74
C SER A 58 25.11 -30.03 -4.75
N ALA A 59 25.88 -30.72 -3.95
CA ALA A 59 26.85 -30.18 -3.00
C ALA A 59 28.26 -30.60 -3.36
N ILE A 60 29.19 -29.66 -3.44
CA ILE A 60 30.61 -29.87 -3.70
C ILE A 60 31.43 -29.15 -2.62
N ALA A 61 32.28 -29.86 -1.87
CA ALA A 61 33.17 -29.22 -0.95
C ALA A 61 34.33 -28.54 -1.71
N ILE A 62 34.68 -27.33 -1.25
CA ILE A 62 35.79 -26.55 -1.83
C ILE A 62 36.78 -26.20 -0.72
N ASP A 63 38.08 -26.35 -0.97
CA ASP A 63 39.11 -25.89 -0.05
C ASP A 63 39.64 -24.48 -0.40
N ASN A 64 40.48 -23.94 0.46
CA ASN A 64 41.09 -22.61 0.28
C ASN A 64 42.06 -22.51 -0.91
N TYR A 65 42.43 -23.64 -1.53
CA TYR A 65 43.27 -23.71 -2.72
C TYR A 65 42.48 -23.88 -4.01
N GLY A 66 41.12 -23.99 -3.89
CA GLY A 66 40.20 -24.17 -5.03
C GLY A 66 40.02 -25.62 -5.48
N HIS A 67 40.56 -26.61 -4.77
CA HIS A 67 40.29 -28.02 -5.06
C HIS A 67 38.84 -28.33 -4.72
N ARG A 68 38.24 -29.21 -5.49
CA ARG A 68 36.80 -29.54 -5.44
C ARG A 68 36.62 -31.05 -5.21
N SER A 69 35.73 -31.43 -4.31
CA SER A 69 35.33 -32.83 -4.17
C SER A 69 34.41 -33.28 -5.33
N SER A 70 34.16 -34.59 -5.37
CA SER A 70 33.06 -35.12 -6.16
C SER A 70 31.74 -34.50 -5.67
N ALA A 71 30.78 -34.31 -6.56
CA ALA A 71 29.45 -33.82 -6.21
C ALA A 71 28.65 -34.91 -5.47
N VAL A 72 27.97 -34.52 -4.41
CA VAL A 72 26.87 -35.30 -3.83
C VAL A 72 25.57 -34.68 -4.30
N THR A 73 24.75 -35.49 -4.94
CA THR A 73 23.50 -35.02 -5.58
C THR A 73 22.29 -35.70 -4.97
N VAL A 74 21.23 -34.93 -4.72
CA VAL A 74 19.93 -35.42 -4.26
C VAL A 74 18.82 -34.85 -5.14
N ILE A 75 17.77 -35.60 -5.31
CA ILE A 75 16.54 -35.14 -5.93
C ILE A 75 15.54 -34.80 -4.82
N ALA A 76 15.05 -33.59 -4.83
CA ALA A 76 14.07 -33.11 -3.86
C ALA A 76 12.85 -32.55 -4.58
N THR A 77 11.68 -32.97 -4.17
CA THR A 77 10.40 -32.34 -4.53
C THR A 77 9.88 -31.72 -3.25
N PRO A 78 9.98 -30.39 -3.11
CA PRO A 78 9.40 -29.70 -1.97
C PRO A 78 7.93 -30.11 -1.88
N ALA A 79 7.50 -30.61 -0.72
CA ALA A 79 6.09 -30.82 -0.49
C ALA A 79 5.38 -29.49 -0.72
N GLU A 80 4.26 -29.51 -1.43
CA GLU A 80 3.32 -28.39 -1.34
C GLU A 80 2.99 -28.24 0.14
N THR A 81 3.69 -27.32 0.80
CA THR A 81 3.09 -26.76 1.98
C THR A 81 1.89 -25.99 1.44
N THR A 82 0.75 -26.61 1.45
CA THR A 82 -0.53 -25.91 1.41
C THR A 82 -0.61 -25.08 2.67
N VAL A 83 0.19 -24.01 2.73
CA VAL A 83 -0.14 -22.89 3.61
C VAL A 83 -1.49 -22.46 3.06
N PRO A 84 -2.56 -22.57 3.83
CA PRO A 84 -3.87 -22.18 3.35
C PRO A 84 -3.72 -20.77 2.80
N PHE A 85 -4.12 -20.55 1.54
CA PHE A 85 -4.02 -19.24 0.93
C PHE A 85 -4.77 -18.26 1.84
N SER A 86 -4.06 -17.25 2.30
CA SER A 86 -4.62 -16.20 3.15
C SER A 86 -4.53 -14.87 2.43
N TRP A 87 -5.68 -14.30 2.08
CA TRP A 87 -5.76 -12.95 1.54
C TRP A 87 -5.12 -11.93 2.47
N ALA A 88 -5.25 -12.10 3.79
CA ALA A 88 -4.61 -11.23 4.76
C ALA A 88 -3.08 -11.29 4.66
N THR A 89 -2.49 -12.49 4.58
CA THR A 89 -1.05 -12.68 4.42
C THR A 89 -0.56 -12.09 3.09
N LEU A 90 -1.30 -12.25 2.01
CA LEU A 90 -0.96 -11.65 0.71
C LEU A 90 -1.01 -10.11 0.79
N ALA A 91 -2.07 -9.56 1.37
CA ALA A 91 -2.22 -8.12 1.55
C ALA A 91 -1.09 -7.52 2.41
N ASP A 92 -0.68 -8.20 3.49
CA ASP A 92 0.43 -7.74 4.34
C ASP A 92 1.78 -7.86 3.61
N SER A 93 1.97 -8.88 2.78
CA SER A 93 3.14 -9.01 1.91
C SER A 93 3.21 -7.87 0.88
N CYS A 94 2.09 -7.52 0.24
CA CYS A 94 2.01 -6.38 -0.67
C CYS A 94 2.29 -5.06 0.06
N THR A 95 1.77 -4.88 1.28
CA THR A 95 2.06 -3.69 2.10
C THR A 95 3.56 -3.61 2.45
N TYR A 96 4.18 -4.73 2.80
CA TYR A 96 5.62 -4.78 3.04
C TYR A 96 6.42 -4.34 1.81
N VAL A 97 6.10 -4.85 0.63
CA VAL A 97 6.76 -4.47 -0.63
C VAL A 97 6.54 -2.99 -0.94
N LEU A 98 5.33 -2.47 -0.76
CA LEU A 98 5.03 -1.04 -0.92
C LEU A 98 5.94 -0.18 -0.03
N ILE A 99 6.06 -0.54 1.25
CA ILE A 99 6.92 0.19 2.21
C ILE A 99 8.40 0.09 1.82
N GLU A 100 8.88 -1.13 1.49
CA GLU A 100 10.30 -1.35 1.19
C GLU A 100 10.75 -0.70 -0.12
N GLN A 101 9.88 -0.66 -1.13
CA GLN A 101 10.24 -0.18 -2.46
C GLN A 101 9.86 1.28 -2.70
N PHE A 102 8.80 1.78 -2.08
CA PHE A 102 8.23 3.08 -2.44
C PHE A 102 8.18 4.08 -1.28
N MET A 103 8.44 3.69 -0.03
CA MET A 103 8.35 4.64 1.09
C MET A 103 9.70 5.27 1.43
N ASN A 104 9.73 6.59 1.51
CA ASN A 104 10.75 7.30 2.24
C ASN A 104 10.47 7.17 3.75
N LYS A 105 11.07 6.18 4.38
CA LYS A 105 10.81 5.84 5.80
C LYS A 105 11.12 6.97 6.77
N SER A 106 12.02 7.90 6.42
CA SER A 106 12.35 9.05 7.26
C SER A 106 11.27 10.13 7.24
N LYS A 107 10.56 10.27 6.10
CA LYS A 107 9.48 11.24 5.90
C LYS A 107 8.09 10.61 6.02
N GLY A 108 7.96 9.29 5.87
CA GLY A 108 6.68 8.56 5.79
C GLY A 108 5.95 8.73 4.46
N THR A 109 6.48 9.50 3.52
CA THR A 109 5.91 9.76 2.20
C THR A 109 6.32 8.70 1.19
N PHE A 110 5.64 8.63 0.05
CA PHE A 110 5.90 7.63 -0.98
C PHE A 110 6.45 8.27 -2.25
N TRP A 111 7.41 7.60 -2.87
CA TRP A 111 7.88 7.92 -4.22
C TRP A 111 6.89 7.36 -5.26
N SER A 112 6.80 8.02 -6.41
CA SER A 112 5.99 7.53 -7.55
C SER A 112 6.65 6.38 -8.30
N THR A 113 7.96 6.16 -8.09
CA THR A 113 8.77 5.06 -8.64
C THR A 113 9.50 4.34 -7.52
N PRO A 114 10.01 3.11 -7.71
CA PRO A 114 10.83 2.43 -6.71
C PRO A 114 12.01 3.30 -6.25
N LYS A 115 12.43 3.13 -5.01
CA LYS A 115 13.42 4.00 -4.31
C LYS A 115 14.77 4.15 -5.02
N ASP A 116 15.19 3.15 -5.78
CA ASP A 116 16.43 3.14 -6.57
C ASP A 116 16.29 3.84 -7.93
N MET A 117 15.06 4.19 -8.33
CA MET A 117 14.70 4.95 -9.52
C MET A 117 13.99 6.26 -9.18
N SER A 118 13.85 6.58 -7.88
CA SER A 118 13.04 7.69 -7.41
C SER A 118 13.72 9.02 -7.59
N ASP A 119 12.93 10.01 -8.02
CA ASP A 119 13.22 11.43 -7.92
C ASP A 119 12.22 12.06 -6.94
N GLU A 120 12.70 12.80 -5.94
CA GLU A 120 11.83 13.48 -4.97
C GLU A 120 10.93 14.54 -5.60
N SER A 121 11.22 14.98 -6.84
CA SER A 121 10.38 15.89 -7.61
C SER A 121 9.11 15.23 -8.17
N THR A 122 9.03 13.90 -8.19
CA THR A 122 7.91 13.13 -8.75
C THR A 122 6.79 12.82 -7.73
N TYR A 123 6.65 13.66 -6.73
CA TYR A 123 5.63 13.53 -5.72
C TYR A 123 4.23 13.79 -6.27
N ILE A 124 3.32 12.83 -6.17
CA ILE A 124 1.94 12.95 -6.63
C ILE A 124 0.97 12.86 -5.44
N TYR A 125 0.19 13.91 -5.23
CA TYR A 125 -0.60 14.16 -4.04
C TYR A 125 -1.63 13.07 -3.72
N TRP A 126 -2.52 12.70 -4.64
CA TRP A 126 -3.54 11.68 -4.41
C TRP A 126 -2.96 10.28 -4.18
N GLN A 127 -1.82 9.97 -4.79
CA GLN A 127 -1.15 8.69 -4.60
C GLN A 127 -0.64 8.51 -3.16
N GLN A 128 -0.28 9.61 -2.49
CA GLN A 128 0.10 9.56 -1.08
C GLN A 128 -1.04 9.07 -0.19
N ALA A 129 -2.27 9.53 -0.48
CA ALA A 129 -3.46 9.09 0.24
C ALA A 129 -3.68 7.58 0.09
N HIS A 130 -3.74 7.10 -1.15
CA HIS A 130 -4.02 5.68 -1.40
C HIS A 130 -2.91 4.76 -0.90
N ALA A 131 -1.65 5.14 -1.06
CA ALA A 131 -0.53 4.35 -0.53
C ALA A 131 -0.57 4.27 1.00
N MET A 132 -0.92 5.38 1.69
CA MET A 132 -1.05 5.37 3.14
C MET A 132 -2.26 4.56 3.60
N ASP A 133 -3.37 4.56 2.87
CA ASP A 133 -4.53 3.70 3.17
C ASP A 133 -4.16 2.21 3.18
N VAL A 134 -3.31 1.76 2.27
CA VAL A 134 -2.81 0.37 2.28
C VAL A 134 -2.10 0.05 3.60
N VAL A 135 -1.26 0.97 4.10
CA VAL A 135 -0.56 0.78 5.38
C VAL A 135 -1.53 0.82 6.57
N ILE A 136 -2.54 1.71 6.53
CA ILE A 136 -3.58 1.80 7.55
C ILE A 136 -4.36 0.48 7.65
N TYR A 137 -4.76 -0.10 6.52
CA TYR A 137 -5.47 -1.38 6.52
C TYR A 137 -4.61 -2.54 7.02
N SER A 138 -3.33 -2.57 6.71
CA SER A 138 -2.40 -3.54 7.30
C SER A 138 -2.26 -3.32 8.82
N TYR A 139 -2.10 -2.07 9.26
CA TYR A 139 -2.09 -1.73 10.68
C TYR A 139 -3.34 -2.25 11.41
N LYS A 140 -4.54 -2.02 10.88
CA LYS A 140 -5.80 -2.50 11.47
C LYS A 140 -5.81 -4.02 11.66
N ARG A 141 -5.21 -4.79 10.73
CA ARG A 141 -5.11 -6.26 10.82
C ARG A 141 -4.13 -6.72 11.90
N ILE A 142 -2.99 -6.01 12.05
CA ILE A 142 -1.85 -6.52 12.84
C ILE A 142 -1.73 -5.87 14.22
N LYS A 143 -2.42 -4.77 14.49
CA LYS A 143 -2.20 -3.93 15.68
C LYS A 143 -2.34 -4.67 17.01
N ASP A 144 -3.13 -5.74 17.05
CA ASP A 144 -3.36 -6.53 18.25
C ASP A 144 -2.44 -7.75 18.36
N THR A 145 -1.92 -8.24 17.25
CA THR A 145 -1.09 -9.45 17.18
C THR A 145 0.40 -9.18 17.00
N ASN A 146 0.79 -8.03 16.42
CA ASN A 146 2.20 -7.64 16.23
C ASN A 146 2.42 -6.20 16.70
N LYS A 147 2.57 -6.02 18.01
CA LYS A 147 2.73 -4.69 18.64
C LYS A 147 3.94 -3.91 18.16
N GLN A 148 5.05 -4.60 17.83
CA GLN A 148 6.27 -3.96 17.35
C GLN A 148 6.07 -3.35 15.95
N LEU A 149 5.50 -4.13 15.01
CA LEU A 149 5.20 -3.65 13.67
C LEU A 149 4.13 -2.55 13.70
N ALA A 150 3.12 -2.69 14.56
CA ALA A 150 2.10 -1.66 14.78
C ALA A 150 2.71 -0.33 15.25
N ALA A 151 3.66 -0.36 16.18
CA ALA A 151 4.38 0.84 16.61
C ALA A 151 5.19 1.48 15.48
N THR A 152 5.81 0.65 14.63
CA THR A 152 6.52 1.13 13.43
C THR A 152 5.56 1.84 12.48
N TYR A 153 4.39 1.25 12.19
CA TYR A 153 3.39 1.89 11.32
C TYR A 153 2.88 3.20 11.89
N ARG A 154 2.65 3.27 13.20
CA ARG A 154 2.28 4.55 13.85
C ARG A 154 3.35 5.63 13.65
N THR A 155 4.63 5.28 13.69
CA THR A 155 5.70 6.22 13.38
C THR A 155 5.63 6.70 11.92
N TYR A 156 5.27 5.83 10.98
CA TYR A 156 5.08 6.24 9.58
C TYR A 156 3.86 7.15 9.41
N PHE A 157 2.77 6.91 10.12
CA PHE A 157 1.59 7.79 10.12
C PHE A 157 1.92 9.21 10.56
N GLU A 158 2.64 9.34 11.69
CA GLU A 158 3.07 10.64 12.19
C GLU A 158 4.01 11.37 11.24
N ARG A 159 4.96 10.66 10.67
CA ARG A 159 5.89 11.21 9.69
C ARG A 159 5.18 11.64 8.42
N TRP A 160 4.30 10.81 7.90
CA TRP A 160 3.50 11.13 6.72
C TRP A 160 2.67 12.38 6.94
N TYR A 161 1.96 12.45 8.04
CA TYR A 161 1.14 13.61 8.40
C TYR A 161 1.97 14.88 8.47
N ALA A 162 3.12 14.85 9.14
CA ALA A 162 3.99 16.00 9.31
C ALA A 162 4.67 16.43 7.99
N ASN A 163 5.14 15.48 7.18
CA ASN A 163 5.92 15.78 5.99
C ASN A 163 5.07 15.94 4.73
N HIS A 164 3.89 15.31 4.68
CA HIS A 164 2.94 15.51 3.59
C HIS A 164 2.55 16.98 3.47
N ALA A 165 2.19 17.59 4.59
CA ALA A 165 1.91 19.01 4.68
C ALA A 165 3.08 19.92 4.23
N ASN A 166 4.33 19.47 4.43
CA ASN A 166 5.53 20.25 4.07
C ASN A 166 5.94 20.13 2.59
N ASN A 167 5.47 19.11 1.88
CA ASN A 167 5.89 18.83 0.50
C ASN A 167 4.91 19.37 -0.54
N TYR A 168 3.75 19.84 -0.14
CA TYR A 168 2.78 20.43 -1.04
C TYR A 168 2.76 21.95 -0.94
N HIS A 169 2.25 22.63 -1.97
CA HIS A 169 2.31 24.09 -2.09
C HIS A 169 1.91 24.80 -0.79
N ARG A 170 2.88 25.42 -0.13
CA ARG A 170 2.63 26.27 1.03
C ARG A 170 1.94 27.53 0.57
N ASN A 171 0.62 27.52 0.64
CA ASN A 171 -0.14 28.76 0.51
C ASN A 171 -0.23 29.40 1.91
N PRO A 172 0.05 30.70 2.07
CA PRO A 172 -0.09 31.39 3.36
C PRO A 172 -1.49 31.30 3.97
N SER A 173 -2.53 31.06 3.16
CA SER A 173 -3.91 30.81 3.63
C SER A 173 -4.20 29.37 4.04
N ASP A 174 -3.23 28.47 3.91
CA ASP A 174 -3.38 27.07 4.28
C ASP A 174 -3.01 26.82 5.74
N GLU A 175 -4.01 26.59 6.56
CA GLU A 175 -3.85 26.31 7.99
C GLU A 175 -3.43 24.85 8.28
N THR A 176 -3.58 23.96 7.31
CA THR A 176 -3.42 22.52 7.50
C THR A 176 -2.20 21.94 6.78
N GLY A 177 -1.71 22.61 5.75
CA GLY A 177 -0.71 22.10 4.81
C GLY A 177 -1.28 21.12 3.75
N PHE A 178 -2.60 20.93 3.70
CA PHE A 178 -3.28 20.01 2.77
C PHE A 178 -4.08 20.72 1.68
N LEU A 179 -4.02 22.03 1.57
CA LEU A 179 -4.65 22.79 0.50
C LEU A 179 -4.04 22.41 -0.86
N ASN A 180 -4.89 22.10 -1.84
CA ASN A 180 -4.52 21.73 -3.19
C ASN A 180 -5.46 22.39 -4.20
N ASP A 181 -4.99 22.61 -5.42
CA ASP A 181 -5.82 23.13 -6.50
C ASP A 181 -6.87 22.11 -6.93
N PHE A 182 -6.58 20.81 -6.88
CA PHE A 182 -7.49 19.75 -7.24
C PHE A 182 -8.37 19.35 -6.05
N THR A 183 -9.69 19.42 -6.24
CA THR A 183 -10.65 19.19 -5.17
C THR A 183 -10.79 17.70 -4.82
N ASP A 184 -10.74 16.82 -5.81
CA ASP A 184 -10.74 15.37 -5.60
C ASP A 184 -9.49 14.89 -4.83
N ASP A 185 -8.32 15.45 -5.11
CA ASP A 185 -7.09 15.18 -4.37
C ASP A 185 -7.28 15.45 -2.87
N MET A 186 -7.87 16.59 -2.52
CA MET A 186 -8.16 16.91 -1.11
C MET A 186 -9.21 15.97 -0.51
N CYS A 187 -10.18 15.49 -1.30
CA CYS A 187 -11.14 14.50 -0.83
C CYS A 187 -10.45 13.18 -0.46
N TRP A 188 -9.50 12.71 -1.28
CA TRP A 188 -8.72 11.51 -0.98
C TRP A 188 -7.91 11.65 0.32
N ILE A 189 -7.27 12.79 0.50
CA ILE A 189 -6.55 13.08 1.75
C ILE A 189 -7.49 13.10 2.96
N CYS A 190 -8.66 13.73 2.86
CA CYS A 190 -9.65 13.72 3.94
C CYS A 190 -10.07 12.29 4.32
N LEU A 191 -10.31 11.42 3.34
CA LEU A 191 -10.65 10.02 3.58
C LEU A 191 -9.52 9.31 4.34
N THR A 192 -8.28 9.46 3.88
CA THR A 192 -7.12 8.86 4.55
C THR A 192 -6.93 9.39 5.98
N LEU A 193 -7.11 10.68 6.21
CA LEU A 193 -7.07 11.28 7.56
C LEU A 193 -8.18 10.72 8.47
N ILE A 194 -9.40 10.57 7.97
CA ILE A 194 -10.49 9.92 8.70
C ILE A 194 -10.13 8.47 9.03
N HIS A 195 -9.60 7.71 8.06
CA HIS A 195 -9.17 6.33 8.28
C HIS A 195 -8.02 6.23 9.30
N LEU A 196 -7.09 7.18 9.32
CA LEU A 196 -6.05 7.27 10.35
C LEU A 196 -6.66 7.46 11.74
N SER A 197 -7.62 8.39 11.87
CA SER A 197 -8.30 8.62 13.14
C SER A 197 -9.07 7.38 13.60
N GLU A 198 -9.81 6.73 12.71
CA GLU A 198 -10.53 5.48 13.00
C GLU A 198 -9.60 4.34 13.44
N ALA A 199 -8.43 4.23 12.80
CA ALA A 199 -7.47 3.16 13.08
C ALA A 199 -6.69 3.36 14.38
N THR A 200 -6.33 4.62 14.68
CA THR A 200 -5.41 4.97 15.76
C THR A 200 -6.11 5.50 17.02
N GLY A 201 -7.34 6.01 16.88
CA GLY A 201 -8.06 6.75 17.92
C GLY A 201 -7.57 8.19 18.11
N ASP A 202 -6.64 8.69 17.27
CA ASP A 202 -6.13 10.05 17.37
C ASP A 202 -7.04 11.02 16.61
N GLU A 203 -7.69 11.89 17.36
CA GLU A 203 -8.69 12.83 16.85
C GLU A 203 -8.10 13.93 15.97
N LYS A 204 -6.82 14.25 16.11
CA LYS A 204 -6.17 15.31 15.30
C LYS A 204 -6.31 15.07 13.78
N PHE A 205 -6.28 13.81 13.34
CA PHE A 205 -6.42 13.48 11.94
C PHE A 205 -7.81 13.81 11.42
N ALA A 206 -8.87 13.41 12.14
CA ALA A 206 -10.24 13.72 11.75
C ALA A 206 -10.54 15.22 11.84
N GLN A 207 -9.99 15.92 12.83
CA GLN A 207 -10.11 17.38 12.93
C GLN A 207 -9.45 18.07 11.73
N THR A 208 -8.28 17.60 11.29
CA THR A 208 -7.64 18.13 10.08
C THR A 208 -8.50 17.87 8.85
N ALA A 209 -9.03 16.66 8.67
CA ALA A 209 -9.96 16.36 7.58
C ALA A 209 -11.18 17.29 7.58
N LYS A 210 -11.75 17.56 8.78
CA LYS A 210 -12.84 18.50 8.95
C LYS A 210 -12.48 19.91 8.48
N ILE A 211 -11.32 20.42 8.88
CA ILE A 211 -10.86 21.76 8.48
C ILE A 211 -10.65 21.82 6.96
N VAL A 212 -10.03 20.81 6.36
CA VAL A 212 -9.82 20.75 4.91
C VAL A 212 -11.16 20.74 4.18
N TYR A 213 -12.12 19.94 4.64
CA TYR A 213 -13.46 19.88 4.06
C TYR A 213 -14.18 21.23 4.16
N ASP A 214 -14.27 21.77 5.37
CA ASP A 214 -15.05 22.97 5.66
C ASP A 214 -14.48 24.23 4.97
N LYS A 215 -13.15 24.35 4.91
CA LYS A 215 -12.49 25.56 4.40
C LYS A 215 -12.10 25.48 2.93
N TYR A 216 -11.77 24.31 2.42
CA TYR A 216 -11.12 24.18 1.12
C TYR A 216 -11.89 23.35 0.10
N ILE A 217 -12.77 22.44 0.55
CA ILE A 217 -13.55 21.60 -0.36
C ILE A 217 -14.94 22.17 -0.58
N ILE A 218 -15.78 22.20 0.46
CA ILE A 218 -17.20 22.54 0.26
C ILE A 218 -17.43 23.98 -0.14
N THR A 219 -16.53 24.88 0.22
CA THR A 219 -16.57 26.29 -0.18
C THR A 219 -16.40 26.49 -1.69
N ARG A 220 -15.93 25.49 -2.44
CA ARG A 220 -15.82 25.50 -3.89
C ARG A 220 -17.11 25.09 -4.60
N ALA A 221 -18.05 24.48 -3.88
CA ALA A 221 -19.31 24.04 -4.46
C ALA A 221 -20.15 25.21 -4.94
N TRP A 222 -20.83 25.06 -6.06
CA TRP A 222 -21.84 25.99 -6.50
C TRP A 222 -23.08 25.27 -7.01
N THR A 223 -24.17 26.03 -7.14
CA THR A 223 -25.46 25.51 -7.57
C THR A 223 -25.88 26.17 -8.89
N ASP A 224 -26.35 25.35 -9.83
CA ASP A 224 -27.00 25.78 -11.09
C ASP A 224 -28.16 24.83 -11.45
N ASP A 225 -28.57 24.80 -12.70
CA ASP A 225 -29.63 23.94 -13.23
C ASP A 225 -29.29 22.43 -13.14
N LYS A 226 -28.00 22.06 -12.99
CA LYS A 226 -27.53 20.70 -12.77
C LYS A 226 -27.50 20.30 -11.29
N GLY A 227 -27.80 21.21 -10.37
CA GLY A 227 -27.70 20.99 -8.93
C GLY A 227 -26.41 21.53 -8.30
N THR A 228 -26.18 21.17 -7.04
CA THR A 228 -25.01 21.58 -6.29
C THR A 228 -23.89 20.59 -6.46
N GLY A 229 -22.71 21.01 -6.94
CA GLY A 229 -21.57 20.14 -7.13
C GLY A 229 -20.23 20.85 -6.96
N LEU A 230 -19.21 20.05 -6.73
CA LEU A 230 -17.81 20.44 -6.56
C LEU A 230 -17.10 20.51 -7.92
N PRO A 231 -16.28 21.54 -8.18
CA PRO A 231 -15.39 21.56 -9.35
C PRO A 231 -14.23 20.60 -9.18
N TRP A 232 -13.71 20.09 -10.30
CA TRP A 232 -12.52 19.27 -10.28
C TRP A 232 -11.28 20.02 -9.73
N ASN A 233 -11.09 21.27 -10.17
CA ASN A 233 -10.00 22.12 -9.69
C ASN A 233 -10.36 23.61 -9.69
N THR A 234 -9.42 24.45 -9.27
CA THR A 234 -9.61 25.90 -9.14
C THR A 234 -9.64 26.65 -10.47
N THR A 235 -9.24 26.04 -11.57
CA THR A 235 -9.12 26.69 -12.89
C THR A 235 -10.18 26.23 -13.90
N GLN A 236 -10.88 25.14 -13.61
CA GLN A 236 -11.89 24.55 -14.50
C GLN A 236 -13.23 24.46 -13.80
N ASN A 237 -14.28 24.80 -14.53
CA ASN A 237 -15.67 24.70 -14.05
C ASN A 237 -16.27 23.31 -14.28
N ASP A 238 -15.44 22.30 -14.54
CA ASP A 238 -15.89 20.92 -14.70
C ASP A 238 -16.23 20.31 -13.34
N ARG A 239 -17.48 19.84 -13.20
CA ARG A 239 -18.01 19.17 -12.01
C ARG A 239 -18.29 17.72 -12.38
N ASN A 240 -17.34 16.86 -12.09
CA ASN A 240 -17.37 15.46 -12.49
C ASN A 240 -17.68 14.51 -11.33
N ALA A 241 -18.00 13.26 -11.64
CA ALA A 241 -18.26 12.24 -10.64
C ALA A 241 -16.99 11.85 -9.87
N CYS A 242 -15.81 12.00 -10.49
CA CYS A 242 -14.51 11.75 -9.85
C CYS A 242 -14.28 12.63 -8.61
N THR A 243 -14.86 13.84 -8.60
CA THR A 243 -14.76 14.80 -7.49
C THR A 243 -15.97 14.70 -6.56
N ASN A 244 -17.17 14.62 -7.13
CA ASN A 244 -18.39 14.66 -6.33
C ASN A 244 -18.65 13.37 -5.55
N SER A 245 -18.24 12.21 -6.06
CA SER A 245 -18.36 10.94 -5.33
C SER A 245 -17.49 10.91 -4.06
N PRO A 246 -16.18 11.19 -4.10
CA PRO A 246 -15.40 11.25 -2.88
C PRO A 246 -15.78 12.43 -1.98
N GLY A 247 -16.22 13.58 -2.52
CA GLY A 247 -16.74 14.68 -1.74
C GLY A 247 -17.98 14.30 -0.94
N CYS A 248 -18.94 13.59 -1.57
CA CYS A 248 -20.09 13.01 -0.91
C CYS A 248 -19.67 12.02 0.22
N LEU A 249 -18.70 11.15 -0.05
CA LEU A 249 -18.21 10.17 0.92
C LEU A 249 -17.55 10.84 2.13
N VAL A 250 -16.72 11.88 1.91
CA VAL A 250 -16.13 12.67 3.00
C VAL A 250 -17.23 13.30 3.87
N ALA A 251 -18.20 13.96 3.26
CA ALA A 251 -19.31 14.60 3.98
C ALA A 251 -20.10 13.57 4.80
N ALA A 252 -20.43 12.41 4.21
CA ALA A 252 -21.15 11.34 4.92
C ALA A 252 -20.35 10.82 6.13
N LYS A 253 -19.05 10.61 5.99
CA LYS A 253 -18.17 10.18 7.10
C LYS A 253 -18.03 11.26 8.18
N LEU A 254 -17.96 12.54 7.82
CA LEU A 254 -17.95 13.64 8.77
C LEU A 254 -19.28 13.73 9.52
N TYR A 255 -20.41 13.52 8.85
CA TYR A 255 -21.72 13.44 9.50
C TYR A 255 -21.76 12.31 10.53
N GLN A 256 -21.34 11.11 10.17
CA GLN A 256 -21.31 9.97 11.09
C GLN A 256 -20.46 10.24 12.34
N ARG A 257 -19.40 11.02 12.19
CA ARG A 257 -18.48 11.31 13.29
C ARG A 257 -18.94 12.44 14.19
N TYR A 258 -19.47 13.53 13.61
CA TYR A 258 -19.76 14.78 14.32
C TYR A 258 -21.26 15.06 14.49
N GLU A 259 -22.12 14.28 13.86
CA GLU A 259 -23.59 14.39 13.87
C GLU A 259 -24.10 15.79 13.46
N ASP A 260 -23.30 16.57 12.73
CA ASP A 260 -23.68 17.89 12.21
C ASP A 260 -24.48 17.73 10.91
N GLY A 261 -25.75 18.16 10.94
CA GLY A 261 -26.68 18.07 9.83
C GLY A 261 -26.26 18.79 8.55
N ASN A 262 -25.32 19.74 8.63
CA ASN A 262 -24.75 20.38 7.45
C ASN A 262 -24.01 19.37 6.58
N TYR A 263 -23.21 18.45 7.17
CA TYR A 263 -22.51 17.41 6.42
C TYR A 263 -23.48 16.43 5.74
N LEU A 264 -24.58 16.07 6.40
CA LEU A 264 -25.62 15.25 5.77
C LEU A 264 -26.27 15.97 4.60
N SER A 265 -26.55 17.27 4.75
CA SER A 265 -27.08 18.11 3.67
C SER A 265 -26.13 18.16 2.49
N ASP A 266 -24.86 18.39 2.72
CA ASP A 266 -23.84 18.44 1.68
C ASP A 266 -23.68 17.08 0.98
N ALA A 267 -23.61 15.99 1.75
CA ALA A 267 -23.52 14.64 1.21
C ALA A 267 -24.70 14.33 0.28
N LYS A 268 -25.93 14.69 0.68
CA LYS A 268 -27.14 14.52 -0.15
C LYS A 268 -27.09 15.31 -1.45
N LYS A 269 -26.67 16.59 -1.39
CA LYS A 269 -26.54 17.44 -2.59
C LYS A 269 -25.52 16.87 -3.58
N LEU A 270 -24.35 16.44 -3.08
CA LEU A 270 -23.31 15.86 -3.92
C LEU A 270 -23.72 14.49 -4.49
N TYR A 271 -24.43 13.69 -3.71
CA TYR A 271 -25.05 12.44 -4.17
C TYR A 271 -26.06 12.71 -5.30
N GLU A 272 -27.00 13.64 -5.09
CA GLU A 272 -28.00 14.02 -6.09
C GLU A 272 -27.34 14.55 -7.38
N TYR A 273 -26.24 15.30 -7.25
CA TYR A 273 -25.49 15.77 -8.40
C TYR A 273 -24.96 14.59 -9.24
N VAL A 274 -24.34 13.58 -8.62
CA VAL A 274 -23.82 12.40 -9.34
C VAL A 274 -24.97 11.61 -9.98
N VAL A 275 -26.06 11.37 -9.24
CA VAL A 275 -27.22 10.63 -9.75
C VAL A 275 -27.83 11.31 -10.97
N ASN A 276 -28.01 12.63 -10.92
CA ASN A 276 -28.69 13.37 -11.96
C ASN A 276 -27.84 13.64 -13.21
N ASN A 277 -26.50 13.63 -13.07
CA ASN A 277 -25.61 14.05 -14.16
C ASN A 277 -24.68 12.97 -14.68
N SER A 278 -24.39 11.94 -13.89
CA SER A 278 -23.37 10.95 -14.23
C SER A 278 -23.82 9.50 -14.05
N TYR A 279 -24.98 9.24 -13.44
CA TYR A 279 -25.48 7.88 -13.21
C TYR A 279 -26.42 7.45 -14.33
N ASN A 280 -26.13 6.30 -14.96
CA ASN A 280 -26.92 5.81 -16.08
C ASN A 280 -27.93 4.73 -15.69
N ALA A 281 -28.83 4.39 -16.63
CA ALA A 281 -29.87 3.38 -16.43
C ALA A 281 -29.32 1.96 -16.16
N ASP A 282 -28.10 1.67 -16.54
CA ASP A 282 -27.43 0.37 -16.29
C ASP A 282 -26.83 0.29 -14.88
N GLY A 283 -26.98 1.32 -14.08
CA GLY A 283 -26.47 1.35 -12.71
C GLY A 283 -24.99 1.70 -12.61
N ARG A 284 -24.42 2.39 -13.60
CA ARG A 284 -23.02 2.80 -13.62
C ARG A 284 -22.86 4.31 -13.54
N VAL A 285 -21.76 4.75 -12.95
CA VAL A 285 -21.30 6.14 -13.01
C VAL A 285 -20.47 6.33 -14.28
N GLU A 286 -20.94 7.18 -15.17
CA GLU A 286 -20.40 7.34 -16.54
C GLU A 286 -19.51 8.56 -16.69
N GLU A 287 -18.36 8.63 -15.97
CA GLU A 287 -17.51 9.80 -16.16
C GLU A 287 -16.02 9.58 -15.83
N PRO A 288 -15.23 9.12 -16.75
CA PRO A 288 -15.44 7.90 -17.52
C PRO A 288 -15.75 6.73 -16.56
N PRO A 289 -16.19 5.56 -17.02
CA PRO A 289 -16.61 4.45 -16.17
C PRO A 289 -15.41 3.74 -15.52
N LEU A 290 -14.64 4.48 -14.74
CA LEU A 290 -13.46 3.99 -14.03
C LEU A 290 -13.87 3.21 -12.77
N THR A 291 -13.12 2.17 -12.44
CA THR A 291 -13.44 1.30 -11.30
C THR A 291 -13.46 2.05 -9.96
N TYR A 292 -12.55 3.00 -9.76
CA TYR A 292 -12.51 3.79 -8.52
C TYR A 292 -13.74 4.69 -8.37
N THR A 293 -14.27 5.27 -9.46
CA THR A 293 -15.47 6.09 -9.45
C THR A 293 -16.69 5.26 -9.04
N GLN A 294 -16.83 4.03 -9.58
CA GLN A 294 -17.87 3.10 -9.19
C GLN A 294 -17.78 2.73 -7.71
N GLY A 295 -16.58 2.34 -7.25
CA GLY A 295 -16.35 1.93 -5.87
C GLY A 295 -16.60 3.07 -4.88
N THR A 296 -16.12 4.27 -5.18
CA THR A 296 -16.29 5.44 -4.30
C THR A 296 -17.74 5.87 -4.20
N PHE A 297 -18.46 5.91 -5.32
CA PHE A 297 -19.89 6.25 -5.31
C PHE A 297 -20.71 5.17 -4.57
N GLY A 298 -20.41 3.88 -4.82
CA GLY A 298 -21.06 2.78 -4.10
C GLY A 298 -20.85 2.86 -2.58
N GLU A 299 -19.63 3.20 -2.14
CA GLU A 299 -19.35 3.41 -0.71
C GLU A 299 -20.07 4.65 -0.17
N ALA A 300 -20.14 5.76 -0.93
CA ALA A 300 -20.91 6.93 -0.53
C ALA A 300 -22.40 6.60 -0.35
N CYS A 301 -22.99 5.84 -1.28
CA CYS A 301 -24.37 5.35 -1.14
C CYS A 301 -24.56 4.50 0.12
N ARG A 302 -23.62 3.59 0.40
CA ARG A 302 -23.66 2.74 1.60
C ARG A 302 -23.62 3.58 2.88
N GLN A 303 -22.77 4.60 2.93
CA GLN A 303 -22.65 5.48 4.10
C GLN A 303 -23.92 6.35 4.31
N LEU A 304 -24.58 6.77 3.24
CA LEU A 304 -25.83 7.54 3.33
C LEU A 304 -27.04 6.68 3.71
N TYR A 305 -26.99 5.36 3.45
CA TYR A 305 -28.10 4.44 3.79
C TYR A 305 -28.14 4.13 5.29
N HIS A 306 -27.00 4.17 5.98
CA HIS A 306 -26.86 3.91 7.42
C HIS A 306 -26.99 5.20 8.25
#